data_010104c21d7288b44382bc8135afcc00
#
_entry.id   010104c21d7288b44382bc8135afcc00
#
_cell.length_a   1.000
_cell.length_b   1.000
_cell.length_c   1.000
_cell.angle_alpha   90.00
_cell.angle_beta   90.00
_cell.angle_gamma   90.00
#
_symmetry.space_group_name_H-M   'P 1'
#
loop_
_entity.id
_entity.type
_entity.pdbx_description
1 polymer ?
#
loop_
_entity_poly.entity_id
_entity_poly.type
_entity_poly.pdbx_seq_one_letter_code
_entity_poly.pdbx_strand_id
1 'polypeptide(L)'
;YNANKEFNALSLFGVGSGTIIEYVQFYRSSDDGVEFFGGTVNTSYIVSTYNEDDQFDWTEGWSGTNNYWYGKLGNNIGNRGIEADNLEANFDATPIANPTINNMTLIGLGDQGSEPDAIKLRRGTKSIMSNVVLDNFLTGLNIEHDQTIAFIPTDLKVTNVTFSNITNLSKGKNTAGATVDVTNAYTETTTGTGAGNGTGVPTWAQGWTTGL
;
A
#
# COMPACT_ATOMS: atom_id res chain seq x y z
N TYR A 1 11.68 -9.34 -24.22
CA TYR A 1 11.80 -8.65 -22.91
C TYR A 1 12.92 -7.63 -23.00
N ASN A 2 12.65 -6.40 -22.68
CA ASN A 2 13.66 -5.34 -22.60
C ASN A 2 13.66 -4.87 -21.14
N ALA A 3 14.76 -5.10 -20.43
CA ALA A 3 14.91 -4.81 -18.99
C ALA A 3 14.68 -3.34 -18.59
N ASN A 4 14.45 -2.44 -19.54
CA ASN A 4 14.12 -1.03 -19.31
C ASN A 4 12.68 -0.68 -19.77
N LYS A 5 11.81 -1.66 -19.93
CA LYS A 5 10.40 -1.48 -20.29
C LYS A 5 9.57 -2.40 -19.41
N GLU A 6 9.32 -1.94 -18.23
CA GLU A 6 8.45 -2.58 -17.24
C GLU A 6 7.04 -2.01 -17.37
N PHE A 7 6.06 -2.78 -16.99
CA PHE A 7 4.65 -2.37 -17.04
C PHE A 7 3.93 -2.84 -15.80
N ASN A 8 3.15 -1.95 -15.20
CA ASN A 8 2.14 -2.31 -14.23
C ASN A 8 1.14 -3.30 -14.82
N ALA A 9 0.59 -4.20 -14.03
CA ALA A 9 -0.49 -5.05 -14.53
C ALA A 9 -1.73 -4.21 -14.87
N LEU A 10 -1.96 -3.12 -14.12
CA LEU A 10 -3.00 -2.13 -14.40
C LEU A 10 -2.53 -0.73 -14.03
N SER A 11 -2.59 0.21 -14.96
CA SER A 11 -2.39 1.65 -14.73
C SER A 11 -3.70 2.42 -14.93
N LEU A 12 -4.06 3.27 -13.96
CA LEU A 12 -5.34 3.99 -13.91
C LEU A 12 -5.10 5.51 -13.92
N PHE A 13 -5.21 6.12 -15.09
CA PHE A 13 -4.94 7.55 -15.29
C PHE A 13 -6.22 8.38 -15.15
N GLY A 14 -6.40 9.07 -14.02
CA GLY A 14 -7.51 9.96 -13.76
C GLY A 14 -8.90 9.31 -13.79
N VAL A 15 -8.97 8.00 -13.51
CA VAL A 15 -10.21 7.24 -13.59
C VAL A 15 -11.18 7.65 -12.48
N GLY A 16 -12.44 7.88 -12.85
CA GLY A 16 -13.48 8.36 -11.94
C GLY A 16 -14.20 7.25 -11.18
N SER A 17 -14.90 7.65 -10.10
CA SER A 17 -15.63 6.75 -9.18
C SER A 17 -16.83 6.01 -9.81
N GLY A 18 -17.23 6.34 -11.04
CA GLY A 18 -18.24 5.59 -11.79
C GLY A 18 -17.72 4.29 -12.41
N THR A 19 -16.40 4.05 -12.39
CA THR A 19 -15.79 2.81 -12.86
C THR A 19 -15.80 1.76 -11.75
N ILE A 20 -16.20 0.54 -12.09
CA ILE A 20 -16.24 -0.59 -11.15
C ILE A 20 -15.02 -1.47 -11.40
N ILE A 21 -14.21 -1.69 -10.36
CA ILE A 21 -13.05 -2.60 -10.35
C ILE A 21 -13.20 -3.51 -9.12
N GLU A 22 -13.66 -4.71 -9.34
CA GLU A 22 -13.93 -5.68 -8.28
C GLU A 22 -13.54 -7.10 -8.71
N TYR A 23 -13.07 -7.91 -7.75
CA TYR A 23 -12.65 -9.29 -7.96
C TYR A 23 -11.61 -9.43 -9.09
N VAL A 24 -10.52 -8.65 -8.97
CA VAL A 24 -9.41 -8.65 -9.92
C VAL A 24 -8.15 -9.15 -9.22
N GLN A 25 -7.39 -9.99 -9.91
CA GLN A 25 -6.04 -10.36 -9.50
C GLN A 25 -5.00 -9.77 -10.44
N PHE A 26 -3.99 -9.11 -9.87
CA PHE A 26 -2.74 -8.74 -10.51
C PHE A 26 -1.68 -9.78 -10.13
N TYR A 27 -1.05 -10.42 -11.10
CA TYR A 27 -0.21 -11.57 -10.84
C TYR A 27 1.04 -11.55 -11.72
N ARG A 28 2.21 -11.40 -11.09
CA ARG A 28 3.53 -11.42 -11.75
C ARG A 28 3.69 -10.35 -12.83
N SER A 29 3.31 -9.13 -12.53
CA SER A 29 3.68 -7.98 -13.35
C SER A 29 5.20 -7.75 -13.30
N SER A 30 5.76 -7.14 -14.34
CA SER A 30 7.17 -6.74 -14.37
C SER A 30 7.44 -5.39 -13.69
N ASP A 31 6.42 -4.78 -13.14
CA ASP A 31 6.41 -3.56 -12.37
C ASP A 31 5.34 -3.72 -11.27
N ASP A 32 4.53 -2.70 -10.97
CA ASP A 32 3.49 -2.80 -9.96
C ASP A 32 2.33 -3.74 -10.33
N GLY A 33 1.61 -4.17 -9.31
CA GLY A 33 0.33 -4.83 -9.52
C GLY A 33 -0.70 -3.84 -10.06
N VAL A 34 -0.95 -2.75 -9.38
CA VAL A 34 -1.79 -1.64 -9.85
C VAL A 34 -1.22 -0.31 -9.39
N GLU A 35 -1.20 0.66 -10.31
CA GLU A 35 -0.84 2.04 -10.00
C GLU A 35 -1.95 3.01 -10.38
N PHE A 36 -2.26 3.91 -9.43
CA PHE A 36 -3.30 4.93 -9.55
C PHE A 36 -2.66 6.30 -9.78
N PHE A 37 -2.78 6.83 -10.99
CA PHE A 37 -2.35 8.18 -11.36
C PHE A 37 -3.53 9.14 -11.27
N GLY A 38 -3.79 9.66 -10.06
CA GLY A 38 -4.91 10.55 -9.83
C GLY A 38 -6.30 9.92 -9.98
N GLY A 39 -7.32 10.76 -10.01
CA GLY A 39 -8.70 10.31 -10.13
C GLY A 39 -9.34 9.90 -8.81
N THR A 40 -10.50 9.23 -8.92
CA THR A 40 -11.36 8.89 -7.76
C THR A 40 -11.93 7.48 -7.85
N VAL A 41 -11.32 6.61 -8.67
CA VAL A 41 -11.80 5.24 -8.83
C VAL A 41 -11.73 4.47 -7.52
N ASN A 42 -12.77 3.70 -7.24
CA ASN A 42 -12.87 2.80 -6.09
C ASN A 42 -12.58 1.37 -6.51
N THR A 43 -12.03 0.58 -5.58
CA THR A 43 -11.78 -0.84 -5.83
C THR A 43 -12.25 -1.69 -4.66
N SER A 44 -12.62 -2.94 -4.94
CA SER A 44 -12.92 -3.92 -3.90
C SER A 44 -12.55 -5.34 -4.30
N TYR A 45 -12.18 -6.15 -3.31
CA TYR A 45 -11.77 -7.54 -3.50
C TYR A 45 -10.62 -7.71 -4.49
N ILE A 46 -9.51 -6.97 -4.22
CA ILE A 46 -8.32 -6.99 -5.06
C ILE A 46 -7.26 -7.90 -4.47
N VAL A 47 -6.72 -8.76 -5.33
CA VAL A 47 -5.56 -9.60 -5.04
C VAL A 47 -4.39 -9.11 -5.88
N SER A 48 -3.26 -8.77 -5.26
CA SER A 48 -2.03 -8.35 -5.94
C SER A 48 -0.87 -9.18 -5.43
N THR A 49 -0.27 -10.01 -6.32
CA THR A 49 0.69 -11.01 -5.85
C THR A 49 1.84 -11.23 -6.81
N TYR A 50 3.05 -11.27 -6.23
CA TYR A 50 4.30 -11.63 -6.90
C TYR A 50 4.69 -10.68 -8.02
N ASN A 51 4.29 -9.41 -7.96
CA ASN A 51 4.73 -8.38 -8.90
C ASN A 51 6.19 -8.00 -8.60
N GLU A 52 6.91 -7.51 -9.61
CA GLU A 52 8.36 -7.30 -9.51
C GLU A 52 8.72 -6.00 -8.79
N ASP A 53 7.81 -5.01 -8.72
CA ASP A 53 7.94 -3.84 -7.85
C ASP A 53 6.87 -3.87 -6.75
N ASP A 54 6.02 -2.87 -6.61
CA ASP A 54 5.06 -2.79 -5.51
C ASP A 54 3.76 -3.55 -5.80
N GLN A 55 3.06 -3.99 -4.75
CA GLN A 55 1.77 -4.64 -4.97
C GLN A 55 0.68 -3.63 -5.29
N PHE A 56 0.75 -2.45 -4.66
CA PHE A 56 -0.15 -1.32 -4.88
C PHE A 56 0.66 -0.03 -4.87
N ASP A 57 0.44 0.85 -5.84
CA ASP A 57 1.05 2.18 -5.88
C ASP A 57 0.00 3.25 -6.18
N TRP A 58 0.21 4.47 -5.68
CA TRP A 58 -0.57 5.64 -6.07
C TRP A 58 0.22 6.93 -6.04
N THR A 59 -0.18 7.83 -6.93
CA THR A 59 0.37 9.16 -7.07
C THR A 59 -0.67 10.15 -7.64
N GLU A 60 -0.26 11.37 -7.92
CA GLU A 60 -1.01 12.40 -8.67
C GLU A 60 -2.40 12.73 -8.11
N GLY A 61 -2.57 12.65 -6.78
CA GLY A 61 -3.79 13.08 -6.12
C GLY A 61 -4.95 12.10 -6.18
N TRP A 62 -4.70 10.81 -6.33
CA TRP A 62 -5.76 9.79 -6.25
C TRP A 62 -6.45 9.77 -4.88
N SER A 63 -7.80 9.61 -4.88
CA SER A 63 -8.61 9.67 -3.66
C SER A 63 -9.77 8.66 -3.64
N GLY A 64 -9.55 7.44 -4.13
CA GLY A 64 -10.55 6.37 -4.12
C GLY A 64 -10.86 5.80 -2.72
N THR A 65 -12.02 5.17 -2.60
CA THR A 65 -12.41 4.37 -1.42
C THR A 65 -12.30 2.89 -1.76
N ASN A 66 -11.53 2.16 -0.98
CA ASN A 66 -11.13 0.79 -1.30
C ASN A 66 -11.41 -0.17 -0.15
N ASN A 67 -11.68 -1.42 -0.50
CA ASN A 67 -12.07 -2.41 0.50
C ASN A 67 -11.60 -3.82 0.10
N TYR A 68 -11.14 -4.60 1.07
CA TYR A 68 -10.64 -5.97 0.88
C TYR A 68 -9.48 -6.07 -0.13
N TRP A 69 -8.33 -5.54 0.25
CA TRP A 69 -7.08 -5.69 -0.48
C TRP A 69 -6.22 -6.79 0.12
N TYR A 70 -5.73 -7.71 -0.69
CA TYR A 70 -4.76 -8.71 -0.31
C TYR A 70 -3.52 -8.61 -1.20
N GLY A 71 -2.39 -8.24 -0.61
CA GLY A 71 -1.09 -8.13 -1.26
C GLY A 71 -0.10 -9.17 -0.75
N LYS A 72 0.69 -9.79 -1.63
CA LYS A 72 1.72 -10.75 -1.22
C LYS A 72 2.93 -10.69 -2.14
N LEU A 73 4.10 -10.43 -1.57
CA LEU A 73 5.37 -10.45 -2.27
C LEU A 73 5.76 -11.88 -2.68
N GLY A 74 6.48 -12.01 -3.77
CA GLY A 74 7.04 -13.29 -4.23
C GLY A 74 8.43 -13.57 -3.65
N ASN A 75 8.90 -14.80 -3.78
CA ASN A 75 10.25 -15.17 -3.33
C ASN A 75 11.30 -14.42 -4.17
N ASN A 76 12.06 -13.53 -3.52
CA ASN A 76 13.11 -12.69 -4.09
C ASN A 76 12.62 -11.76 -5.23
N ILE A 77 11.35 -11.45 -5.27
CA ILE A 77 10.75 -10.47 -6.19
C ILE A 77 9.75 -9.61 -5.43
N GLY A 78 9.59 -8.37 -5.89
CA GLY A 78 8.75 -7.37 -5.27
C GLY A 78 9.54 -6.46 -4.33
N ASN A 79 9.04 -5.26 -4.22
CA ASN A 79 9.64 -4.19 -3.45
C ASN A 79 8.86 -3.98 -2.16
N ARG A 80 7.64 -3.44 -2.24
CA ARG A 80 6.79 -3.14 -1.07
C ARG A 80 5.38 -3.74 -1.20
N GLY A 81 4.66 -3.68 -0.11
CA GLY A 81 3.21 -3.89 -0.14
C GLY A 81 2.50 -2.69 -0.77
N ILE A 82 2.86 -1.49 -0.33
CA ILE A 82 2.36 -0.21 -0.86
C ILE A 82 3.51 0.79 -0.99
N GLU A 83 3.61 1.46 -2.15
CA GLU A 83 4.25 2.76 -2.31
C GLU A 83 3.17 3.84 -2.49
N ALA A 84 3.40 5.04 -1.93
CA ALA A 84 2.33 6.03 -1.84
C ALA A 84 2.88 7.46 -1.89
N ASP A 85 2.56 8.16 -2.95
CA ASP A 85 2.98 9.54 -3.17
C ASP A 85 1.79 10.49 -3.38
N ASN A 86 1.99 11.80 -3.14
CA ASN A 86 1.12 12.80 -3.73
C ASN A 86 1.63 13.15 -5.14
N LEU A 87 2.79 13.82 -5.23
CA LEU A 87 3.45 14.11 -6.51
C LEU A 87 4.94 14.38 -6.27
N GLU A 88 5.81 13.63 -6.95
CA GLU A 88 7.26 13.74 -6.79
C GLU A 88 7.79 15.13 -7.11
N ALA A 89 7.29 15.77 -8.15
CA ALA A 89 7.74 17.10 -8.58
C ALA A 89 7.25 18.24 -7.67
N ASN A 90 6.19 18.01 -6.87
CA ASN A 90 5.61 19.01 -5.97
C ASN A 90 4.77 18.33 -4.88
N PHE A 91 5.32 18.16 -3.69
CA PHE A 91 4.66 17.48 -2.55
C PHE A 91 3.36 18.17 -2.09
N ASP A 92 3.18 19.45 -2.40
CA ASP A 92 1.99 20.24 -2.06
C ASP A 92 0.99 20.37 -3.23
N ALA A 93 1.18 19.59 -4.30
CA ALA A 93 0.28 19.61 -5.45
C ALA A 93 -1.16 19.26 -5.08
N THR A 94 -2.12 19.90 -5.73
CA THR A 94 -3.55 19.66 -5.55
C THR A 94 -4.21 19.16 -6.83
N PRO A 95 -5.14 18.18 -6.75
CA PRO A 95 -5.66 17.57 -5.53
C PRO A 95 -4.61 16.74 -4.79
N ILE A 96 -4.69 16.67 -3.46
CA ILE A 96 -3.79 15.86 -2.66
C ILE A 96 -4.28 14.40 -2.68
N ALA A 97 -3.36 13.45 -2.87
CA ALA A 97 -3.67 12.03 -2.75
C ALA A 97 -4.20 11.72 -1.34
N ASN A 98 -5.39 11.12 -1.27
CA ASN A 98 -6.10 10.86 -0.03
C ASN A 98 -7.03 9.64 -0.12
N PRO A 99 -6.53 8.45 -0.43
CA PRO A 99 -7.36 7.27 -0.47
C PRO A 99 -7.83 6.82 0.92
N THR A 100 -9.00 6.19 0.95
CA THR A 100 -9.47 5.41 2.09
C THR A 100 -9.35 3.92 1.77
N ILE A 101 -8.70 3.15 2.65
CA ILE A 101 -8.49 1.70 2.46
C ILE A 101 -8.93 0.97 3.71
N ASN A 102 -9.88 0.05 3.55
CA ASN A 102 -10.39 -0.77 4.64
C ASN A 102 -10.16 -2.26 4.38
N ASN A 103 -9.88 -3.01 5.44
CA ASN A 103 -9.74 -4.46 5.38
C ASN A 103 -8.61 -4.92 4.44
N MET A 104 -7.36 -4.66 4.84
CA MET A 104 -6.19 -4.96 4.04
C MET A 104 -5.25 -5.94 4.74
N THR A 105 -4.72 -6.89 3.98
CA THR A 105 -3.61 -7.77 4.40
C THR A 105 -2.45 -7.65 3.44
N LEU A 106 -1.26 -7.40 3.95
CA LEU A 106 -0.01 -7.42 3.19
C LEU A 106 0.96 -8.45 3.78
N ILE A 107 1.49 -9.30 2.92
CA ILE A 107 2.45 -10.36 3.28
C ILE A 107 3.77 -10.12 2.58
N GLY A 108 4.83 -9.96 3.34
CA GLY A 108 6.18 -9.67 2.87
C GLY A 108 7.13 -10.87 2.91
N LEU A 109 8.41 -10.57 2.82
CA LEU A 109 9.53 -11.53 2.78
C LEU A 109 10.54 -11.34 3.95
N GLY A 110 10.14 -10.68 5.02
CA GLY A 110 11.02 -10.32 6.14
C GLY A 110 11.94 -9.16 5.76
N ASP A 111 13.24 -9.39 5.87
CA ASP A 111 14.29 -8.44 5.49
C ASP A 111 14.79 -8.64 4.04
N GLN A 112 14.14 -9.53 3.29
CA GLN A 112 14.47 -9.78 1.89
C GLN A 112 13.81 -8.73 1.00
N GLY A 113 14.41 -8.47 -0.15
CA GLY A 113 13.95 -7.45 -1.08
C GLY A 113 14.77 -6.16 -0.97
N SER A 114 14.59 -5.26 -1.92
CA SER A 114 15.35 -4.02 -2.00
C SER A 114 14.90 -2.97 -0.98
N GLU A 115 13.59 -2.91 -0.70
CA GLU A 115 12.97 -2.00 0.27
C GLU A 115 11.85 -2.71 1.04
N PRO A 116 12.19 -3.48 2.10
CA PRO A 116 11.28 -4.39 2.79
C PRO A 116 10.32 -3.65 3.75
N ASP A 117 9.65 -2.62 3.26
CA ASP A 117 8.61 -1.87 3.95
C ASP A 117 7.21 -2.40 3.55
N ALA A 118 6.31 -2.60 4.50
CA ALA A 118 4.95 -3.01 4.15
C ALA A 118 4.17 -1.87 3.50
N ILE A 119 4.29 -0.65 4.07
CA ILE A 119 3.62 0.56 3.56
C ILE A 119 4.60 1.72 3.63
N LYS A 120 4.89 2.34 2.49
CA LYS A 120 5.68 3.57 2.40
C LYS A 120 4.79 4.73 1.96
N LEU A 121 4.71 5.77 2.81
CA LEU A 121 3.91 6.98 2.60
C LEU A 121 4.84 8.18 2.52
N ARG A 122 4.83 8.91 1.41
CA ARG A 122 5.79 10.01 1.21
C ARG A 122 5.24 11.13 0.30
N ARG A 123 6.06 12.16 0.09
CA ARG A 123 5.83 13.23 -0.90
C ARG A 123 4.47 13.93 -0.81
N GLY A 124 3.94 14.07 0.43
CA GLY A 124 2.71 14.81 0.68
C GLY A 124 1.42 14.01 0.53
N THR A 125 1.46 12.67 0.44
CA THR A 125 0.24 11.88 0.43
C THR A 125 -0.45 11.91 1.80
N LYS A 126 -1.79 11.88 1.79
CA LYS A 126 -2.67 11.51 2.89
C LYS A 126 -3.13 10.07 2.70
N SER A 127 -3.67 9.46 3.72
CA SER A 127 -4.46 8.21 3.62
C SER A 127 -5.13 7.87 4.94
N ILE A 128 -6.35 7.36 4.88
CA ILE A 128 -7.03 6.77 6.04
C ILE A 128 -7.17 5.26 5.79
N MET A 129 -6.54 4.48 6.66
CA MET A 129 -6.60 3.02 6.57
C MET A 129 -7.19 2.43 7.85
N SER A 130 -7.92 1.32 7.74
CA SER A 130 -8.48 0.62 8.89
C SER A 130 -8.50 -0.90 8.73
N ASN A 131 -8.37 -1.62 9.85
CA ASN A 131 -8.30 -3.09 9.90
C ASN A 131 -7.24 -3.63 8.95
N VAL A 132 -5.97 -3.32 9.27
CA VAL A 132 -4.80 -3.66 8.48
C VAL A 132 -4.01 -4.77 9.15
N VAL A 133 -3.63 -5.79 8.40
CA VAL A 133 -2.71 -6.85 8.83
C VAL A 133 -1.44 -6.77 8.01
N LEU A 134 -0.30 -6.59 8.67
CA LEU A 134 1.04 -6.57 8.08
C LEU A 134 1.83 -7.75 8.62
N ASP A 135 2.29 -8.62 7.74
CA ASP A 135 3.03 -9.81 8.15
C ASP A 135 4.35 -9.94 7.39
N ASN A 136 5.40 -10.24 8.13
CA ASN A 136 6.71 -10.62 7.60
C ASN A 136 7.38 -9.53 6.72
N PHE A 137 7.47 -8.30 7.23
CA PHE A 137 8.28 -7.21 6.69
C PHE A 137 9.32 -6.74 7.71
N LEU A 138 10.41 -6.15 7.23
CA LEU A 138 11.39 -5.48 8.11
C LEU A 138 10.77 -4.26 8.79
N THR A 139 10.00 -3.46 8.03
CA THR A 139 9.31 -2.26 8.54
C THR A 139 7.81 -2.31 8.19
N GLY A 140 6.97 -2.03 9.17
CA GLY A 140 5.52 -1.92 8.97
C GLY A 140 5.15 -0.64 8.22
N LEU A 141 5.37 0.52 8.84
CA LEU A 141 5.06 1.82 8.25
C LEU A 141 6.34 2.64 8.07
N ASN A 142 6.61 3.08 6.85
CA ASN A 142 7.68 4.03 6.54
C ASN A 142 7.06 5.36 6.07
N ILE A 143 7.22 6.44 6.86
CA ILE A 143 6.58 7.73 6.58
C ILE A 143 7.66 8.78 6.37
N GLU A 144 7.68 9.39 5.19
CA GLU A 144 8.75 10.31 4.79
C GLU A 144 8.19 11.68 4.35
N HIS A 145 9.02 12.71 4.54
CA HIS A 145 8.82 14.12 4.16
C HIS A 145 7.89 14.91 5.10
N ASP A 146 8.24 16.15 5.31
CA ASP A 146 7.53 17.05 6.23
C ASP A 146 6.05 17.22 5.88
N GLN A 147 5.71 17.27 4.57
CA GLN A 147 4.33 17.41 4.11
C GLN A 147 3.47 16.19 4.50
N THR A 148 4.01 14.98 4.34
CA THR A 148 3.31 13.75 4.73
C THR A 148 3.17 13.66 6.24
N ILE A 149 4.25 13.94 6.97
CA ILE A 149 4.28 13.89 8.43
C ILE A 149 3.31 14.90 9.06
N ALA A 150 3.14 16.07 8.45
CA ALA A 150 2.21 17.10 8.93
C ALA A 150 0.74 16.66 8.95
N PHE A 151 0.37 15.60 8.23
CA PHE A 151 -0.99 15.06 8.23
C PHE A 151 -1.29 14.08 9.36
N ILE A 152 -0.28 13.65 10.12
CA ILE A 152 -0.46 12.75 11.27
C ILE A 152 -1.02 13.54 12.48
N PRO A 153 -2.00 13.00 13.22
CA PRO A 153 -2.78 11.77 13.01
C PRO A 153 -4.17 12.02 12.41
N THR A 154 -4.38 13.14 11.75
CA THR A 154 -5.72 13.58 11.31
C THR A 154 -6.08 13.04 9.93
N ASP A 155 -5.28 13.38 8.95
CA ASP A 155 -5.51 13.06 7.53
C ASP A 155 -4.60 11.92 7.03
N LEU A 156 -3.60 11.52 7.83
CA LEU A 156 -2.82 10.32 7.66
C LEU A 156 -2.93 9.47 8.93
N LYS A 157 -3.65 8.36 8.81
CA LYS A 157 -3.90 7.50 9.96
C LYS A 157 -4.19 6.05 9.56
N VAL A 158 -3.57 5.11 10.26
CA VAL A 158 -3.81 3.67 10.11
C VAL A 158 -4.35 3.13 11.43
N THR A 159 -5.59 2.68 11.46
CA THR A 159 -6.26 2.21 12.68
C THR A 159 -6.43 0.70 12.70
N ASN A 160 -6.38 0.12 13.89
CA ASN A 160 -6.52 -1.32 14.10
C ASN A 160 -5.51 -2.13 13.26
N VAL A 161 -4.21 -1.80 13.43
CA VAL A 161 -3.14 -2.54 12.74
C VAL A 161 -2.73 -3.74 13.56
N THR A 162 -2.68 -4.91 12.94
CA THR A 162 -2.03 -6.10 13.49
C THR A 162 -0.67 -6.25 12.83
N PHE A 163 0.39 -6.16 13.62
CA PHE A 163 1.76 -6.42 13.19
C PHE A 163 2.12 -7.88 13.56
N SER A 164 2.52 -8.65 12.55
CA SER A 164 2.96 -10.04 12.69
C SER A 164 4.33 -10.18 12.04
N ASN A 165 5.32 -10.68 12.76
CA ASN A 165 6.69 -10.85 12.27
C ASN A 165 7.27 -9.53 11.66
N ILE A 166 7.03 -8.40 12.29
CA ILE A 166 7.54 -7.08 11.90
C ILE A 166 8.65 -6.68 12.86
N THR A 167 9.83 -6.30 12.35
CA THR A 167 10.97 -5.88 13.17
C THR A 167 10.81 -4.45 13.66
N ASN A 168 10.52 -3.52 12.75
CA ASN A 168 10.30 -2.11 13.05
C ASN A 168 8.84 -1.76 12.76
N LEU A 169 8.04 -1.46 13.77
CA LEU A 169 6.62 -1.15 13.56
C LEU A 169 6.44 0.10 12.70
N SER A 170 7.30 1.11 12.92
CA SER A 170 7.32 2.31 12.08
C SER A 170 8.72 2.94 12.04
N LYS A 171 8.97 3.69 10.97
CA LYS A 171 10.10 4.61 10.85
C LYS A 171 9.64 5.90 10.17
N GLY A 172 10.22 7.04 10.56
CA GLY A 172 9.92 8.33 9.96
C GLY A 172 11.18 9.11 9.61
N LYS A 173 11.16 9.83 8.49
CA LYS A 173 12.20 10.78 8.10
C LYS A 173 11.56 12.06 7.57
N ASN A 174 12.05 13.21 8.03
CA ASN A 174 11.66 14.49 7.43
C ASN A 174 12.34 14.72 6.07
N THR A 175 11.98 15.80 5.39
CA THR A 175 12.55 16.15 4.07
C THR A 175 14.08 16.36 4.10
N ALA A 176 14.63 16.74 5.24
CA ALA A 176 16.09 16.86 5.42
C ALA A 176 16.80 15.53 5.75
N GLY A 177 16.03 14.41 5.84
CA GLY A 177 16.57 13.08 6.16
C GLY A 177 16.73 12.79 7.65
N ALA A 178 16.34 13.71 8.55
CA ALA A 178 16.41 13.47 9.98
C ALA A 178 15.27 12.55 10.44
N THR A 179 15.58 11.66 11.39
CA THR A 179 14.59 10.76 12.00
C THR A 179 13.53 11.55 12.76
N VAL A 180 12.27 11.19 12.57
CA VAL A 180 11.09 11.77 13.22
C VAL A 180 10.23 10.66 13.82
N ASP A 181 9.68 10.91 15.01
CA ASP A 181 8.69 10.01 15.61
C ASP A 181 7.36 10.08 14.84
N VAL A 182 6.90 8.94 14.37
CA VAL A 182 5.63 8.78 13.62
C VAL A 182 4.70 7.75 14.28
N THR A 183 4.94 7.40 15.54
CA THR A 183 4.12 6.42 16.27
C THR A 183 2.66 6.85 16.45
N ASN A 184 2.36 8.13 16.35
CA ASN A 184 0.99 8.65 16.34
C ASN A 184 0.22 8.39 15.04
N ALA A 185 0.87 7.86 14.00
CA ALA A 185 0.22 7.56 12.72
C ALA A 185 -0.68 6.32 12.78
N TYR A 186 -0.54 5.48 13.80
CA TYR A 186 -1.29 4.23 13.86
C TYR A 186 -1.83 3.89 15.25
N THR A 187 -2.78 2.96 15.28
CA THR A 187 -3.24 2.28 16.49
C THR A 187 -3.21 0.78 16.29
N GLU A 188 -2.70 0.04 17.28
CA GLU A 188 -2.52 -1.41 17.19
C GLU A 188 -3.77 -2.19 17.67
N THR A 189 -3.91 -3.40 17.15
CA THR A 189 -4.83 -4.43 17.65
C THR A 189 -4.19 -5.80 17.51
N THR A 190 -4.60 -6.75 18.32
CA THR A 190 -4.18 -8.17 18.23
C THR A 190 -5.22 -9.05 17.54
N THR A 191 -6.36 -8.48 17.17
CA THR A 191 -7.53 -9.23 16.65
C THR A 191 -7.95 -8.76 15.26
N GLY A 192 -7.06 -8.07 14.52
CA GLY A 192 -7.32 -7.62 13.16
C GLY A 192 -7.52 -8.80 12.21
N THR A 193 -8.52 -8.67 11.35
CA THR A 193 -8.83 -9.67 10.32
C THR A 193 -8.27 -9.32 8.96
N GLY A 194 -7.80 -8.06 8.78
CA GLY A 194 -7.28 -7.58 7.50
C GLY A 194 -8.27 -7.81 6.36
N ALA A 195 -7.81 -8.43 5.29
CA ALA A 195 -8.63 -8.79 4.14
C ALA A 195 -9.66 -9.92 4.41
N GLY A 196 -9.83 -10.32 5.68
CA GLY A 196 -10.87 -11.26 6.12
C GLY A 196 -10.37 -12.58 6.70
N ASN A 197 -9.05 -12.83 6.76
CA ASN A 197 -8.48 -14.05 7.33
C ASN A 197 -7.13 -13.82 8.04
N GLY A 198 -6.94 -12.65 8.66
CA GLY A 198 -5.67 -12.31 9.30
C GLY A 198 -4.51 -12.36 8.29
N THR A 199 -3.47 -13.15 8.59
CA THR A 199 -2.31 -13.37 7.71
C THR A 199 -2.58 -14.44 6.62
N GLY A 200 -3.68 -15.18 6.72
CA GLY A 200 -4.04 -16.23 5.76
C GLY A 200 -4.71 -15.68 4.50
N VAL A 201 -4.77 -16.53 3.47
CA VAL A 201 -5.49 -16.22 2.23
C VAL A 201 -6.97 -15.97 2.52
N PRO A 202 -7.56 -14.85 2.10
CA PRO A 202 -8.96 -14.56 2.30
C PRO A 202 -9.88 -15.60 1.62
N THR A 203 -10.96 -15.97 2.28
CA THR A 203 -11.90 -16.94 1.72
C THR A 203 -12.55 -16.46 0.41
N TRP A 204 -12.80 -15.17 0.28
CA TRP A 204 -13.36 -14.57 -0.94
C TRP A 204 -12.39 -14.61 -2.14
N ALA A 205 -11.08 -14.79 -1.91
CA ALA A 205 -10.09 -14.92 -2.98
C ALA A 205 -9.99 -16.35 -3.53
N GLN A 206 -10.54 -17.34 -2.82
CA GLN A 206 -10.41 -18.75 -3.21
C GLN A 206 -11.26 -19.09 -4.45
N GLY A 207 -10.74 -19.97 -5.29
CA GLY A 207 -11.46 -20.55 -6.43
C GLY A 207 -11.43 -19.73 -7.73
N TRP A 208 -10.94 -18.47 -7.68
CA TRP A 208 -10.78 -17.65 -8.89
C TRP A 208 -9.38 -17.02 -9.04
N THR A 209 -8.55 -17.08 -8.01
CA THR A 209 -7.16 -16.60 -8.04
C THR A 209 -6.17 -17.75 -8.25
N THR A 210 -4.93 -17.39 -8.62
CA THR A 210 -3.83 -18.32 -8.81
C THR A 210 -2.63 -17.95 -7.92
N GLY A 211 -1.81 -18.95 -7.54
CA GLY A 211 -0.54 -18.71 -6.84
C GLY A 211 -0.66 -18.21 -5.38
N LEU A 212 -1.79 -18.39 -4.69
CA LEU A 212 -2.00 -18.00 -3.29
C LEU A 212 -1.56 -19.06 -2.30
#